data_edeffc8070cbe0c5347b48e68d280692
#
_entry.id   edeffc8070cbe0c5347b48e68d280692
#
_cell.length_a   1.000
_cell.length_b   1.000
_cell.length_c   1.000
_cell.angle_alpha   90.00
_cell.angle_beta   90.00
_cell.angle_gamma   90.00
#
_symmetry.space_group_name_H-M   'P 1'
#
loop_
_entity.id
_entity.type
_entity.pdbx_description
1 polymer ?
#
loop_
_entity_poly.entity_id
_entity_poly.type
_entity_poly.pdbx_seq_one_letter_code
_entity_poly.pdbx_strand_id
1 'polypeptide(L)'
;ARCSFPTRRSSDLTRRGVDIYCEIPITYAQAVLGDKVTVPTIKGKVEYDIPEGTQSGTKFRLRGEGVKYLGRESYGDQYVTVVVEVPRKLTRQQKELLQKFDDSLEEKNQAKRQSFFEKLKRRFEQQ
;
A
#
# COMPACT_ATOMS: atom_id res chain seq x y z
N ALA A 1 12.35 14.18 6.88
CA ALA A 1 12.58 12.91 6.67
C ALA A 1 12.14 12.37 5.34
N ARG A 2 12.67 11.33 5.03
CA ARG A 2 12.40 10.63 3.80
C ARG A 2 11.37 9.57 4.07
N CYS A 3 10.88 9.00 3.04
CA CYS A 3 9.98 7.88 3.16
C CYS A 3 10.68 6.75 3.87
N SER A 4 10.99 6.88 5.11
CA SER A 4 11.53 5.85 5.98
C SER A 4 12.58 4.88 5.40
N PHE A 5 12.82 4.93 4.13
CA PHE A 5 13.66 3.97 3.42
C PHE A 5 14.75 4.72 2.70
N PRO A 6 15.76 5.12 3.41
CA PRO A 6 16.79 6.03 2.92
C PRO A 6 17.50 5.55 1.67
N THR A 7 17.56 4.27 1.46
CA THR A 7 18.25 3.71 0.32
C THR A 7 17.38 3.43 -0.87
N ARG A 8 16.09 3.70 -0.76
CA ARG A 8 15.13 3.33 -1.80
C ARG A 8 14.82 4.51 -2.70
N ARG A 9 15.14 4.35 -3.96
CA ARG A 9 14.81 5.40 -4.91
C ARG A 9 13.34 5.46 -5.23
N SER A 10 12.67 4.32 -5.19
CA SER A 10 11.23 4.27 -5.40
C SER A 10 10.46 5.04 -4.34
N SER A 11 11.10 5.33 -3.23
CA SER A 11 10.51 6.12 -2.17
C SER A 11 10.62 7.62 -2.42
N ASP A 12 11.38 8.01 -3.41
CA ASP A 12 11.56 9.41 -3.73
C ASP A 12 10.31 9.94 -4.42
N LEU A 13 10.08 11.24 -4.24
CA LEU A 13 8.96 11.90 -4.87
C LEU A 13 9.23 12.12 -6.34
N THR A 14 8.26 11.80 -7.17
CA THR A 14 8.32 12.02 -8.60
C THR A 14 7.30 13.09 -8.97
N ARG A 15 7.74 14.12 -9.67
CA ARG A 15 6.88 15.21 -10.05
C ARG A 15 6.33 15.04 -11.47
N ARG A 16 5.03 15.29 -11.63
CA ARG A 16 4.41 15.37 -12.94
C ARG A 16 3.55 16.64 -13.00
N GLY A 17 4.07 17.68 -13.69
CA GLY A 17 3.42 18.96 -13.67
C GLY A 17 3.38 19.51 -12.25
N VAL A 18 2.19 19.70 -11.70
CA VAL A 18 2.02 20.18 -10.33
C VAL A 18 1.69 19.06 -9.35
N ASP A 19 1.55 17.84 -9.83
CA ASP A 19 1.26 16.68 -8.99
C ASP A 19 2.52 15.93 -8.63
N ILE A 20 2.50 15.31 -7.47
CA ILE A 20 3.63 14.54 -6.95
C ILE A 20 3.18 13.09 -6.79
N TYR A 21 4.07 12.18 -7.13
CA TYR A 21 3.82 10.75 -7.01
C TYR A 21 4.85 10.12 -6.10
N CYS A 22 4.42 9.23 -5.23
CA CYS A 22 5.29 8.57 -4.26
C CYS A 22 4.79 7.14 -4.01
N GLU A 23 5.72 6.21 -3.90
CA GLU A 23 5.39 4.85 -3.49
C GLU A 23 5.91 4.63 -2.09
N ILE A 24 5.07 4.04 -1.24
CA ILE A 24 5.43 3.76 0.14
C ILE A 24 5.23 2.28 0.42
N PRO A 25 6.27 1.57 0.82
CA PRO A 25 6.10 0.18 1.24
C PRO A 25 5.47 0.13 2.63
N ILE A 26 4.52 -0.74 2.81
CA ILE A 26 3.86 -0.96 4.10
C ILE A 26 3.90 -2.45 4.41
N THR A 27 3.71 -2.78 5.68
CA THR A 27 3.67 -4.18 6.07
C THR A 27 2.29 -4.77 5.78
N TYR A 28 2.25 -6.08 5.68
CA TYR A 28 0.99 -6.78 5.48
C TYR A 28 0.00 -6.45 6.61
N ALA A 29 0.47 -6.43 7.84
CA ALA A 29 -0.38 -6.12 8.98
C ALA A 29 -0.97 -4.72 8.88
N GLN A 30 -0.18 -3.75 8.46
CA GLN A 30 -0.66 -2.37 8.28
C GLN A 30 -1.75 -2.30 7.21
N ALA A 31 -1.61 -3.07 6.15
CA ALA A 31 -2.61 -3.11 5.09
C ALA A 31 -3.91 -3.78 5.55
N VAL A 32 -3.79 -4.84 6.35
CA VAL A 32 -4.95 -5.61 6.80
C VAL A 32 -5.70 -4.90 7.91
N LEU A 33 -4.98 -4.41 8.89
CA LEU A 33 -5.59 -3.82 10.09
C LEU A 33 -5.85 -2.32 9.96
N GLY A 34 -5.18 -1.69 9.01
CA GLY A 34 -5.18 -0.25 8.92
C GLY A 34 -4.18 0.34 9.91
N ASP A 35 -3.59 1.46 9.57
CA ASP A 35 -2.61 2.11 10.43
C ASP A 35 -2.37 3.52 9.90
N LYS A 36 -1.70 4.31 10.71
CA LYS A 36 -1.25 5.63 10.29
C LYS A 36 0.16 5.52 9.74
N VAL A 37 0.37 6.11 8.58
CA VAL A 37 1.70 6.16 8.00
C VAL A 37 2.11 7.60 7.79
N THR A 38 3.38 7.86 7.94
CA THR A 38 3.94 9.19 7.71
C THR A 38 4.33 9.29 6.25
N VAL A 39 3.72 10.22 5.56
CA VAL A 39 3.97 10.45 4.14
C VAL A 39 4.82 11.71 3.99
N PRO A 40 5.99 11.63 3.36
CA PRO A 40 6.76 12.83 3.10
C PRO A 40 6.12 13.65 1.98
N THR A 41 6.05 14.93 2.18
CA THR A 41 5.54 15.87 1.18
C THR A 41 6.58 16.95 0.98
N ILE A 42 6.40 17.78 -0.05
CA ILE A 42 7.35 18.89 -0.26
C ILE A 42 7.26 19.94 0.83
N LYS A 43 6.17 19.95 1.58
CA LYS A 43 5.99 20.88 2.71
C LYS A 43 6.40 20.30 4.04
N GLY A 44 6.75 19.03 4.10
CA GLY A 44 7.10 18.35 5.35
C GLY A 44 6.50 16.95 5.39
N LYS A 45 6.04 16.55 6.55
CA LYS A 45 5.46 15.23 6.75
C LYS A 45 3.98 15.34 7.06
N VAL A 46 3.19 14.42 6.51
CA VAL A 46 1.76 14.34 6.77
C VAL A 46 1.45 12.93 7.22
N GLU A 47 0.64 12.78 8.26
CA GLU A 47 0.16 11.48 8.66
C GLU A 47 -1.09 11.14 7.87
N TYR A 48 -1.14 9.93 7.34
CA TYR A 48 -2.28 9.47 6.59
C TYR A 48 -2.78 8.15 7.17
N ASP A 49 -4.11 8.07 7.35
CA ASP A 49 -4.73 6.85 7.86
C ASP A 49 -5.01 5.90 6.72
N ILE A 50 -4.42 4.71 6.80
CA ILE A 50 -4.68 3.64 5.82
C ILE A 50 -5.86 2.83 6.33
N PRO A 51 -6.93 2.69 5.56
CA PRO A 51 -8.08 1.90 5.99
C PRO A 51 -7.80 0.40 6.00
N GLU A 52 -8.59 -0.33 6.76
CA GLU A 52 -8.48 -1.78 6.81
C GLU A 52 -8.72 -2.39 5.43
N GLY A 53 -7.99 -3.46 5.15
CA GLY A 53 -8.17 -4.20 3.90
C GLY A 53 -7.62 -3.51 2.68
N THR A 54 -6.69 -2.58 2.85
CA THR A 54 -6.05 -1.90 1.73
C THR A 54 -5.24 -2.88 0.92
N GLN A 55 -5.46 -2.88 -0.39
CA GLN A 55 -4.75 -3.77 -1.29
C GLN A 55 -3.45 -3.13 -1.77
N SER A 56 -2.48 -3.97 -2.13
CA SER A 56 -1.23 -3.49 -2.68
C SER A 56 -1.50 -2.77 -4.00
N GLY A 57 -0.83 -1.66 -4.21
CA GLY A 57 -1.03 -0.85 -5.41
C GLY A 57 -2.14 0.18 -5.31
N THR A 58 -2.78 0.29 -4.15
CA THR A 58 -3.83 1.29 -3.95
C THR A 58 -3.22 2.68 -3.92
N LYS A 59 -3.86 3.62 -4.61
CA LYS A 59 -3.44 5.01 -4.63
C LYS A 59 -4.33 5.85 -3.75
N PHE A 60 -3.70 6.71 -2.97
CA PHE A 60 -4.40 7.69 -2.15
C PHE A 60 -4.02 9.08 -2.62
N ARG A 61 -4.98 9.99 -2.59
CA ARG A 61 -4.78 11.35 -3.02
C ARG A 61 -4.70 12.27 -1.80
N LEU A 62 -3.60 13.02 -1.71
CA LEU A 62 -3.43 14.05 -0.70
C LEU A 62 -3.61 15.40 -1.37
N ARG A 63 -4.75 16.01 -1.14
CA ARG A 63 -5.10 17.27 -1.78
C ARG A 63 -4.22 18.42 -1.30
N GLY A 64 -3.75 19.21 -2.27
CA GLY A 64 -3.00 20.41 -1.95
C GLY A 64 -1.56 20.16 -1.50
N GLU A 65 -1.07 18.94 -1.63
CA GLU A 65 0.29 18.59 -1.22
C GLU A 65 1.26 18.50 -2.40
N GLY A 66 0.83 18.91 -3.58
CA GLY A 66 1.68 18.96 -4.76
C GLY A 66 2.42 20.27 -4.89
N VAL A 67 2.87 20.56 -6.10
CA VAL A 67 3.61 21.77 -6.42
C VAL A 67 2.65 22.93 -6.58
N LYS A 68 3.07 24.11 -6.18
CA LYS A 68 2.27 25.32 -6.33
C LYS A 68 2.11 25.68 -7.81
N TYR A 69 0.90 26.03 -8.20
CA TYR A 69 0.65 26.54 -9.55
C TYR A 69 1.30 27.89 -9.72
N LEU A 70 1.83 28.12 -10.90
CA LEU A 70 2.41 29.42 -11.22
C LEU A 70 1.31 30.48 -11.27
N GLY A 71 1.55 31.59 -10.56
CA GLY A 71 0.62 32.70 -10.55
C GLY A 71 -0.66 32.50 -9.76
N ARG A 72 -0.75 31.42 -8.98
CA ARG A 72 -1.91 31.12 -8.15
C ARG A 72 -1.51 30.72 -6.76
N GLU A 73 -2.44 30.84 -5.82
CA GLU A 73 -2.27 30.34 -4.46
C GLU A 73 -2.75 28.90 -4.31
N SER A 74 -2.81 28.18 -5.41
CA SER A 74 -3.26 26.80 -5.43
C SER A 74 -2.10 25.84 -5.60
N TYR A 75 -2.27 24.62 -5.09
CA TYR A 75 -1.28 23.56 -5.18
C TYR A 75 -1.87 22.36 -5.87
N GLY A 76 -1.04 21.61 -6.56
CA GLY A 76 -1.46 20.32 -7.09
C GLY A 76 -1.65 19.32 -5.96
N ASP A 77 -1.79 18.07 -6.29
CA ASP A 77 -2.03 16.99 -5.33
C ASP A 77 -0.85 16.05 -5.25
N GLN A 78 -0.77 15.31 -4.17
CA GLN A 78 0.20 14.23 -4.05
C GLN A 78 -0.54 12.90 -4.07
N TYR A 79 -0.06 12.00 -4.90
CA TYR A 79 -0.61 10.65 -5.00
C TYR A 79 0.36 9.68 -4.36
N VAL A 80 -0.14 8.93 -3.41
CA VAL A 80 0.65 7.94 -2.67
C VAL A 80 0.18 6.55 -3.06
N THR A 81 1.08 5.76 -3.60
CA THR A 81 0.79 4.36 -3.90
C THR A 81 1.37 3.51 -2.80
N VAL A 82 0.53 2.73 -2.13
CA VAL A 82 1.01 1.83 -1.09
C VAL A 82 1.29 0.47 -1.68
N VAL A 83 2.44 -0.08 -1.32
CA VAL A 83 2.87 -1.40 -1.80
C VAL A 83 3.12 -2.27 -0.59
N VAL A 84 2.48 -3.44 -0.56
CA VAL A 84 2.67 -4.36 0.55
C VAL A 84 3.97 -5.11 0.36
N GLU A 85 4.87 -4.97 1.31
CA GLU A 85 6.15 -5.66 1.28
C GLU A 85 6.02 -7.03 1.93
N VAL A 86 6.52 -8.04 1.23
CA VAL A 86 6.54 -9.39 1.78
C VAL A 86 7.79 -9.53 2.66
N PRO A 87 7.62 -9.81 3.95
CA PRO A 87 8.75 -9.91 4.85
C PRO A 87 9.62 -11.14 4.55
N ARG A 88 10.91 -10.98 4.84
CA ARG A 88 11.89 -12.05 4.64
C ARG A 88 12.62 -12.33 5.94
N LYS A 89 13.31 -13.46 5.97
CA LYS A 89 14.16 -13.83 7.11
C LYS A 89 13.41 -13.83 8.44
N LEU A 90 12.23 -14.43 8.43
CA LEU A 90 11.43 -14.53 9.62
C LEU A 90 12.02 -15.53 10.61
N THR A 91 11.89 -15.22 11.90
CA THR A 91 12.27 -16.18 12.94
C THR A 91 11.26 -17.33 12.94
N ARG A 92 11.64 -18.43 13.59
CA ARG A 92 10.76 -19.60 13.69
C ARG A 92 9.43 -19.22 14.33
N GLN A 93 9.48 -18.41 15.39
CA GLN A 93 8.27 -17.96 16.08
C GLN A 93 7.37 -17.13 15.16
N GLN A 94 7.98 -16.25 14.39
CA GLN A 94 7.23 -15.42 13.44
C GLN A 94 6.57 -16.27 12.36
N LYS A 95 7.25 -17.29 11.89
CA LYS A 95 6.69 -18.23 10.91
C LYS A 95 5.50 -18.98 11.46
N GLU A 96 5.59 -19.39 12.71
CA GLU A 96 4.49 -20.11 13.36
C GLU A 96 3.28 -19.21 13.52
N LEU A 97 3.49 -17.94 13.92
CA LEU A 97 2.39 -16.99 14.06
C LEU A 97 1.72 -16.73 12.72
N LEU A 98 2.51 -16.58 11.67
CA LEU A 98 1.98 -16.34 10.34
C LEU A 98 1.19 -17.56 9.84
N GLN A 99 1.68 -18.75 10.13
CA GLN A 99 0.99 -19.98 9.73
C GLN A 99 -0.36 -20.09 10.45
N LYS A 100 -0.39 -19.76 11.73
CA LYS A 100 -1.65 -19.75 12.48
C LYS A 100 -2.64 -18.76 11.90
N PHE A 101 -2.15 -17.59 11.51
CA PHE A 101 -3.00 -16.58 10.89
C PHE A 101 -3.57 -17.10 9.57
N ASP A 102 -2.73 -17.66 8.74
CA ASP A 102 -3.15 -18.18 7.45
C ASP A 102 -4.19 -19.30 7.61
N ASP A 103 -3.97 -20.18 8.56
CA ASP A 103 -4.91 -21.27 8.83
C ASP A 103 -6.25 -20.77 9.34
N SER A 104 -6.27 -19.60 9.98
CA SER A 104 -7.49 -19.01 10.51
C SER A 104 -8.32 -18.29 9.44
N LEU A 105 -7.74 -18.02 8.27
CA LEU A 105 -8.44 -17.32 7.22
C LEU A 105 -9.50 -18.21 6.58
N GLU A 106 -10.65 -17.61 6.30
CA GLU A 106 -11.74 -18.28 5.60
C GLU A 106 -11.74 -17.84 4.14
N GLU A 107 -12.40 -18.61 3.30
CA GLU A 107 -12.48 -18.28 1.87
C GLU A 107 -13.05 -16.89 1.62
N LYS A 108 -14.01 -16.47 2.41
CA LYS A 108 -14.61 -15.14 2.29
C LYS A 108 -13.62 -13.99 2.52
N ASN A 109 -12.53 -14.26 3.23
CA ASN A 109 -11.50 -13.24 3.48
C ASN A 109 -10.62 -13.00 2.27
N GLN A 110 -10.60 -13.93 1.32
CA GLN A 110 -9.75 -13.87 0.15
C GLN A 110 -10.56 -14.09 -1.12
N ALA A 111 -11.36 -13.09 -1.43
CA ALA A 111 -12.30 -13.19 -2.55
C ALA A 111 -11.64 -13.51 -3.90
N LYS A 112 -10.48 -12.94 -4.16
CA LYS A 112 -9.77 -13.17 -5.43
C LYS A 112 -9.30 -14.61 -5.54
N ARG A 113 -8.81 -15.17 -4.45
CA ARG A 113 -8.34 -16.55 -4.41
C ARG A 113 -9.53 -17.50 -4.60
N GLN A 114 -10.62 -17.22 -3.90
CA GLN A 114 -11.83 -18.01 -4.01
C GLN A 114 -12.36 -18.02 -5.44
N SER A 115 -12.44 -16.85 -6.06
CA SER A 115 -12.92 -16.72 -7.43
C SER A 115 -12.05 -17.50 -8.41
N PHE A 116 -10.75 -17.44 -8.22
CA PHE A 116 -9.80 -18.16 -9.06
C PHE A 116 -10.01 -19.67 -8.98
N PHE A 117 -10.14 -20.20 -7.77
CA PHE A 117 -10.33 -21.63 -7.57
C PHE A 117 -11.69 -22.11 -8.06
N GLU A 118 -12.71 -21.31 -7.95
CA GLU A 118 -14.02 -21.63 -8.50
C GLU A 118 -13.96 -21.75 -10.02
N LYS A 119 -13.23 -20.85 -10.68
CA LYS A 119 -13.05 -20.91 -12.12
C LYS A 119 -12.30 -22.16 -12.57
N LEU A 120 -11.26 -22.54 -11.81
CA LEU A 120 -10.52 -23.76 -12.09
C LEU A 120 -11.42 -24.97 -11.96
N LYS A 121 -12.20 -25.01 -10.90
CA LYS A 121 -13.10 -26.10 -10.63
C LYS A 121 -14.10 -26.30 -11.76
N ARG A 122 -14.69 -25.21 -12.25
CA ARG A 122 -15.60 -25.28 -13.38
C ARG A 122 -14.94 -25.84 -14.64
N ARG A 123 -13.69 -25.44 -14.89
CA ARG A 123 -12.95 -25.95 -16.04
C ARG A 123 -12.77 -27.47 -15.98
N PHE A 124 -12.41 -27.97 -14.82
CA PHE A 124 -12.19 -29.40 -14.64
C PHE A 124 -13.50 -30.18 -14.71
N GLU A 125 -14.59 -29.60 -14.24
CA GLU A 125 -15.88 -30.24 -14.31
C GLU A 125 -16.44 -30.33 -15.72
N GLN A 126 -16.02 -29.44 -16.60
CA GLN A 126 -16.48 -29.44 -17.99
C GLN A 126 -15.72 -30.42 -18.88
N GLN A 127 -14.71 -31.07 -18.36
CA GLN A 127 -13.98 -32.10 -19.07
C GLN A 127 -14.51 -33.47 -18.70
#